data_bbe4cfb7fcee90661ba9f748a1c92fec
#
_entry.id   bbe4cfb7fcee90661ba9f748a1c92fec
#
_cell.length_a   1.000
_cell.length_b   1.000
_cell.length_c   1.000
_cell.angle_alpha   90.00
_cell.angle_beta   90.00
_cell.angle_gamma   90.00
#
_symmetry.space_group_name_H-M   'P 1'
#
loop_
_entity.id
_entity.type
_entity.pdbx_description
1 polymer ?
#
loop_
_entity_poly.entity_id
_entity_poly.type
_entity_poly.pdbx_seq_one_letter_code
_entity_poly.pdbx_strand_id
1 'polypeptide(L)'
;RKKNKDQIQSIALKEFDKLRDVISNSGIDVFSFDDDSKFDTPDAVFPNNWISFHHPNKAILYPMFAPNRRLERESKILNKLSRSGCDIEIVKDYSFYEDENKFLEGTGSIVLDRKSKNAYCSISKRSNIDLFKKFCLDMGYVPVIFNSTYQSKPIYHTNVMMSICNNFSIICLDCIHDKQERENI
;
A
#
# COMPACT_ATOMS: atom_id res chain seq x y z
N ARG A 1 -4.88 32.20 -7.93
CA ARG A 1 -5.80 32.17 -6.77
C ARG A 1 -5.64 30.85 -6.06
N LYS A 2 -5.29 30.85 -4.74
CA LYS A 2 -5.32 29.63 -3.92
C LYS A 2 -6.78 29.15 -3.84
N LYS A 3 -7.02 27.88 -4.23
CA LYS A 3 -8.33 27.24 -4.05
C LYS A 3 -8.61 27.07 -2.57
N ASN A 4 -9.85 27.23 -2.13
CA ASN A 4 -10.25 26.90 -0.76
C ASN A 4 -10.35 25.39 -0.56
N LYS A 5 -10.46 24.93 0.71
CA LYS A 5 -10.48 23.49 1.06
C LYS A 5 -11.64 22.76 0.35
N ASP A 6 -12.81 23.35 0.30
CA ASP A 6 -14.01 22.74 -0.32
C ASP A 6 -13.86 22.59 -1.84
N GLN A 7 -13.23 23.56 -2.50
CA GLN A 7 -12.93 23.48 -3.93
C GLN A 7 -11.93 22.36 -4.23
N ILE A 8 -10.90 22.20 -3.40
CA ILE A 8 -9.92 21.11 -3.55
C ILE A 8 -10.61 19.77 -3.38
N GLN A 9 -11.42 19.61 -2.34
CA GLN A 9 -12.16 18.37 -2.09
C GLN A 9 -13.12 18.03 -3.23
N SER A 10 -13.88 19.00 -3.73
CA SER A 10 -14.78 18.81 -4.87
C SER A 10 -14.06 18.36 -6.13
N ILE A 11 -12.85 18.89 -6.39
CA ILE A 11 -12.03 18.47 -7.53
C ILE A 11 -11.53 17.06 -7.33
N ALA A 12 -11.00 16.73 -6.15
CA ALA A 12 -10.49 15.40 -5.83
C ALA A 12 -11.57 14.32 -5.97
N LEU A 13 -12.79 14.59 -5.48
CA LEU A 13 -13.93 13.69 -5.65
C LEU A 13 -14.29 13.46 -7.13
N LYS A 14 -14.30 14.52 -7.94
CA LYS A 14 -14.56 14.38 -9.39
C LYS A 14 -13.48 13.56 -10.10
N GLU A 15 -12.21 13.72 -9.72
CA GLU A 15 -11.11 12.94 -10.27
C GLU A 15 -11.21 11.47 -9.85
N PHE A 16 -11.57 11.22 -8.59
CA PHE A 16 -11.84 9.87 -8.07
C PHE A 16 -12.98 9.18 -8.82
N ASP A 17 -14.13 9.85 -8.95
CA ASP A 17 -15.29 9.31 -9.67
C ASP A 17 -14.95 9.00 -11.12
N LYS A 18 -14.23 9.90 -11.80
CA LYS A 18 -13.79 9.67 -13.17
C LYS A 18 -12.87 8.46 -13.30
N LEU A 19 -11.93 8.28 -12.36
CA LEU A 19 -11.04 7.11 -12.36
C LEU A 19 -11.84 5.81 -12.13
N ARG A 20 -12.74 5.81 -11.14
CA ARG A 20 -13.67 4.69 -10.88
C ARG A 20 -14.44 4.29 -12.15
N ASP A 21 -15.03 5.28 -12.83
CA ASP A 21 -15.84 5.05 -14.01
C ASP A 21 -15.00 4.50 -15.18
N VAL A 22 -13.77 4.99 -15.38
CA VAL A 22 -12.84 4.46 -16.40
C VAL A 22 -12.49 3.00 -16.12
N ILE A 23 -12.19 2.65 -14.87
CA ILE A 23 -11.88 1.27 -14.48
C ILE A 23 -13.10 0.36 -14.68
N SER A 24 -14.28 0.79 -14.23
CA SER A 24 -15.52 0.04 -14.36
C SER A 24 -15.91 -0.17 -15.81
N ASN A 25 -15.78 0.85 -16.67
CA ASN A 25 -16.05 0.75 -18.11
C ASN A 25 -15.06 -0.17 -18.84
N SER A 26 -13.91 -0.48 -18.20
CA SER A 26 -12.97 -1.47 -18.72
C SER A 26 -13.32 -2.92 -18.36
N GLY A 27 -14.48 -3.15 -17.74
CA GLY A 27 -14.98 -4.47 -17.35
C GLY A 27 -14.42 -4.98 -16.02
N ILE A 28 -13.93 -4.09 -15.16
CA ILE A 28 -13.44 -4.41 -13.80
C ILE A 28 -14.47 -3.99 -12.77
N ASP A 29 -14.86 -4.91 -11.89
CA ASP A 29 -15.74 -4.58 -10.77
C ASP A 29 -15.03 -3.65 -9.77
N VAL A 30 -15.65 -2.51 -9.48
CA VAL A 30 -15.10 -1.50 -8.58
C VAL A 30 -16.00 -1.32 -7.37
N PHE A 31 -15.47 -1.57 -6.19
CA PHE A 31 -16.13 -1.33 -4.92
C PHE A 31 -15.65 -0.01 -4.32
N SER A 32 -16.51 0.99 -4.30
CA SER A 32 -16.24 2.29 -3.67
C SER A 32 -16.84 2.35 -2.27
N PHE A 33 -16.09 2.97 -1.37
CA PHE A 33 -16.51 3.17 0.02
C PHE A 33 -16.39 4.64 0.37
N ASP A 34 -17.44 5.17 1.00
CA ASP A 34 -17.37 6.51 1.58
C ASP A 34 -16.64 6.45 2.92
N ASP A 35 -15.70 7.35 3.10
CA ASP A 35 -15.18 7.67 4.43
C ASP A 35 -16.26 8.49 5.16
N ASP A 36 -16.76 7.99 6.30
CA ASP A 36 -17.84 8.65 7.02
C ASP A 36 -17.39 9.88 7.81
N SER A 37 -16.17 10.34 7.58
CA SER A 37 -15.56 11.51 8.22
C SER A 37 -15.64 11.53 9.76
N LYS A 38 -15.94 10.39 10.36
CA LYS A 38 -16.02 10.24 11.80
C LYS A 38 -14.65 10.45 12.48
N PHE A 39 -13.60 10.19 11.71
CA PHE A 39 -12.21 10.36 12.11
C PHE A 39 -11.49 11.29 11.13
N ASP A 40 -10.43 11.96 11.57
CA ASP A 40 -9.56 12.75 10.69
C ASP A 40 -8.59 11.81 9.94
N THR A 41 -9.09 11.21 8.85
CA THR A 41 -8.40 10.22 8.01
C THR A 41 -8.24 10.69 6.55
N PRO A 42 -7.51 11.82 6.32
CA PRO A 42 -7.41 12.42 4.99
C PRO A 42 -6.76 11.52 3.93
N ASP A 43 -6.02 10.50 4.35
CA ASP A 43 -5.33 9.55 3.47
C ASP A 43 -6.10 8.25 3.28
N ALA A 44 -7.36 8.15 3.73
CA ALA A 44 -8.18 6.93 3.61
C ALA A 44 -8.41 6.47 2.16
N VAL A 45 -8.16 7.36 1.18
CA VAL A 45 -8.17 7.04 -0.26
C VAL A 45 -7.07 6.04 -0.67
N PHE A 46 -6.10 5.75 0.22
CA PHE A 46 -5.02 4.79 -0.01
C PHE A 46 -5.13 3.54 0.89
N PRO A 47 -6.20 2.72 0.75
CA PRO A 47 -6.41 1.55 1.62
C PRO A 47 -5.31 0.49 1.49
N ASN A 48 -4.58 0.47 0.38
CA ASN A 48 -3.46 -0.42 0.13
C ASN A 48 -2.31 -0.31 1.15
N ASN A 49 -2.30 0.70 2.00
CA ASN A 49 -1.28 0.85 3.04
C ASN A 49 -1.62 0.06 4.31
N TRP A 50 -2.90 -0.13 4.64
CA TRP A 50 -3.29 -0.89 5.83
C TRP A 50 -3.81 -2.29 5.54
N ILE A 51 -4.18 -2.60 4.28
CA ILE A 51 -4.65 -3.92 3.84
C ILE A 51 -4.08 -4.27 2.47
N SER A 52 -3.81 -5.56 2.25
CA SER A 52 -3.54 -6.11 0.92
C SER A 52 -4.32 -7.40 0.71
N PHE A 53 -4.65 -7.67 -0.55
CA PHE A 53 -5.38 -8.87 -0.95
C PHE A 53 -4.49 -9.85 -1.71
N HIS A 54 -4.64 -11.12 -1.40
CA HIS A 54 -3.88 -12.23 -1.97
C HIS A 54 -4.85 -13.35 -2.41
N HIS A 55 -4.45 -14.06 -3.47
CA HIS A 55 -5.25 -15.17 -3.99
C HIS A 55 -5.07 -16.45 -3.15
N PRO A 56 -6.11 -17.28 -2.97
CA PRO A 56 -7.52 -16.96 -3.11
C PRO A 56 -8.08 -16.27 -1.85
N ASN A 57 -8.84 -15.19 -2.00
CA ASN A 57 -9.66 -14.56 -0.94
C ASN A 57 -8.96 -14.27 0.40
N LYS A 58 -7.64 -14.06 0.38
CA LYS A 58 -6.84 -13.80 1.58
C LYS A 58 -6.51 -12.33 1.71
N ALA A 59 -6.53 -11.83 2.94
CA ALA A 59 -6.09 -10.47 3.25
C ALA A 59 -5.06 -10.46 4.37
N ILE A 60 -4.23 -9.42 4.34
CA ILE A 60 -3.23 -9.13 5.37
C ILE A 60 -3.45 -7.71 5.86
N LEU A 61 -3.42 -7.51 7.18
CA LEU A 61 -3.46 -6.20 7.82
C LEU A 61 -2.05 -5.76 8.22
N TYR A 62 -1.79 -4.47 8.09
CA TYR A 62 -0.47 -3.89 8.27
C TYR A 62 -0.44 -2.78 9.32
N PRO A 63 0.70 -2.64 10.05
CA PRO A 63 0.91 -1.57 11.00
C PRO A 63 1.21 -0.25 10.31
N MET A 64 0.48 0.80 10.69
CA MET A 64 0.56 2.15 10.15
C MET A 64 1.42 3.05 11.03
N PHE A 65 2.34 3.81 10.41
CA PHE A 65 3.20 4.77 11.10
C PHE A 65 2.39 5.93 11.70
N ALA A 66 1.52 6.55 10.91
CA ALA A 66 0.73 7.68 11.35
C ALA A 66 -0.48 7.21 12.18
N PRO A 67 -0.64 7.70 13.45
CA PRO A 67 -1.72 7.25 14.33
C PRO A 67 -3.12 7.44 13.75
N ASN A 68 -3.37 8.55 13.05
CA ASN A 68 -4.68 8.81 12.42
C ASN A 68 -4.99 7.78 11.32
N ARG A 69 -3.99 7.25 10.60
CA ARG A 69 -4.19 6.24 9.58
C ARG A 69 -4.52 4.85 10.13
N ARG A 70 -4.22 4.59 11.40
CA ARG A 70 -4.65 3.36 12.11
C ARG A 70 -6.16 3.26 12.21
N LEU A 71 -6.85 4.42 12.25
CA LEU A 71 -8.31 4.54 12.29
C LEU A 71 -8.98 4.19 10.95
N GLU A 72 -8.22 4.08 9.86
CA GLU A 72 -8.72 3.66 8.54
C GLU A 72 -9.09 2.17 8.49
N ARG A 73 -8.56 1.34 9.40
CA ARG A 73 -8.85 -0.10 9.49
C ARG A 73 -10.23 -0.36 10.07
N GLU A 74 -11.25 -0.12 9.28
CA GLU A 74 -12.62 -0.31 9.70
C GLU A 74 -13.18 -1.66 9.23
N SER A 75 -13.79 -2.41 10.15
CA SER A 75 -14.44 -3.69 9.85
C SER A 75 -15.59 -3.54 8.84
N LYS A 76 -16.18 -2.34 8.72
CA LYS A 76 -17.28 -2.07 7.77
C LYS A 76 -16.87 -2.35 6.31
N ILE A 77 -15.60 -2.11 5.94
CA ILE A 77 -15.10 -2.34 4.57
C ILE A 77 -15.11 -3.84 4.27
N LEU A 78 -14.53 -4.66 5.14
CA LEU A 78 -14.50 -6.10 4.98
C LEU A 78 -15.90 -6.71 5.02
N ASN A 79 -16.75 -6.24 5.94
CA ASN A 79 -18.15 -6.68 6.02
C ASN A 79 -18.94 -6.33 4.75
N LYS A 80 -18.69 -5.18 4.13
CA LYS A 80 -19.36 -4.78 2.89
C LYS A 80 -18.86 -5.62 1.71
N LEU A 81 -17.57 -5.91 1.63
CA LEU A 81 -17.01 -6.82 0.62
C LEU A 81 -17.59 -8.23 0.76
N SER A 82 -17.69 -8.76 1.98
CA SER A 82 -18.30 -10.06 2.24
C SER A 82 -19.77 -10.11 1.78
N ARG A 83 -20.57 -9.07 2.08
CA ARG A 83 -21.96 -8.96 1.60
C ARG A 83 -22.08 -8.85 0.08
N SER A 84 -21.03 -8.41 -0.60
CA SER A 84 -20.95 -8.37 -2.07
C SER A 84 -20.44 -9.67 -2.68
N GLY A 85 -20.32 -10.74 -1.90
CA GLY A 85 -19.87 -12.06 -2.35
C GLY A 85 -18.34 -12.25 -2.32
N CYS A 86 -17.59 -11.29 -1.79
CA CYS A 86 -16.15 -11.42 -1.57
C CYS A 86 -15.91 -11.95 -0.16
N ASP A 87 -15.87 -13.26 0.01
CA ASP A 87 -15.56 -13.88 1.31
C ASP A 87 -14.04 -13.82 1.53
N ILE A 88 -13.61 -12.90 2.39
CA ILE A 88 -12.20 -12.58 2.61
C ILE A 88 -11.76 -13.07 3.98
N GLU A 89 -10.75 -13.93 4.00
CA GLU A 89 -10.07 -14.40 5.20
C GLU A 89 -8.86 -13.54 5.54
N ILE A 90 -8.79 -13.00 6.75
CA ILE A 90 -7.58 -12.35 7.26
C ILE A 90 -6.61 -13.43 7.72
N VAL A 91 -5.59 -13.72 6.90
CA VAL A 91 -4.61 -14.78 7.19
C VAL A 91 -3.45 -14.31 8.05
N LYS A 92 -3.17 -13.01 8.06
CA LYS A 92 -2.15 -12.38 8.90
C LYS A 92 -2.62 -10.98 9.32
N ASP A 93 -2.38 -10.69 10.57
CA ASP A 93 -2.55 -9.35 11.14
C ASP A 93 -1.24 -8.93 11.78
N TYR A 94 -0.58 -7.93 11.19
CA TYR A 94 0.66 -7.35 11.71
C TYR A 94 0.40 -6.04 12.46
N SER A 95 -0.85 -5.59 12.59
CA SER A 95 -1.17 -4.28 13.17
C SER A 95 -0.67 -4.12 14.62
N PHE A 96 -0.56 -5.20 15.39
CA PHE A 96 -0.05 -5.18 16.75
C PHE A 96 1.42 -4.72 16.88
N TYR A 97 2.21 -4.77 15.78
CA TYR A 97 3.57 -4.22 15.79
C TYR A 97 3.62 -2.69 15.93
N GLU A 98 2.48 -2.02 15.84
CA GLU A 98 2.37 -0.59 16.16
C GLU A 98 2.77 -0.30 17.61
N ASP A 99 2.49 -1.21 18.52
CA ASP A 99 2.86 -1.11 19.96
C ASP A 99 4.38 -1.23 20.16
N GLU A 100 5.07 -1.90 19.21
CA GLU A 100 6.52 -2.01 19.17
C GLU A 100 7.20 -0.89 18.35
N ASN A 101 6.44 0.09 17.84
CA ASN A 101 6.91 1.11 16.89
C ASN A 101 7.59 0.53 15.63
N LYS A 102 7.12 -0.62 15.18
CA LYS A 102 7.51 -1.24 13.92
C LYS A 102 6.40 -1.09 12.90
N PHE A 103 6.71 -0.54 11.75
CA PHE A 103 5.73 -0.22 10.71
C PHE A 103 6.08 -0.89 9.39
N LEU A 104 5.06 -1.30 8.66
CA LEU A 104 5.16 -1.85 7.31
C LEU A 104 3.84 -1.54 6.59
N GLU A 105 3.83 -0.49 5.80
CA GLU A 105 2.58 0.03 5.23
C GLU A 105 2.20 -0.68 3.91
N GLY A 106 1.80 -1.94 4.01
CA GLY A 106 1.21 -2.75 2.96
C GLY A 106 1.91 -2.64 1.61
N THR A 107 1.13 -2.51 0.53
CA THR A 107 1.67 -2.36 -0.83
C THR A 107 2.15 -0.94 -1.16
N GLY A 108 2.19 -0.04 -0.19
CA GLY A 108 3.00 1.17 -0.25
C GLY A 108 4.48 0.83 -0.01
N SER A 109 4.76 0.16 1.11
CA SER A 109 6.11 -0.27 1.50
C SER A 109 6.62 -1.45 0.67
N ILE A 110 5.75 -2.34 0.21
CA ILE A 110 6.09 -3.60 -0.44
C ILE A 110 5.61 -3.59 -1.90
N VAL A 111 6.52 -3.81 -2.84
CA VAL A 111 6.20 -4.10 -4.24
C VAL A 111 6.46 -5.57 -4.51
N LEU A 112 5.45 -6.28 -5.02
CA LEU A 112 5.48 -7.74 -5.19
C LEU A 112 5.64 -8.13 -6.65
N ASP A 113 6.68 -8.89 -6.96
CA ASP A 113 6.70 -9.75 -8.14
C ASP A 113 6.06 -11.10 -7.77
N ARG A 114 4.79 -11.23 -8.07
CA ARG A 114 4.02 -12.41 -7.73
C ARG A 114 4.42 -13.63 -8.55
N LYS A 115 5.00 -13.42 -9.75
CA LYS A 115 5.44 -14.47 -10.67
C LYS A 115 6.77 -15.08 -10.21
N SER A 116 7.77 -14.23 -9.96
CA SER A 116 9.12 -14.66 -9.53
C SER A 116 9.23 -14.85 -8.03
N LYS A 117 8.16 -14.51 -7.27
CA LYS A 117 8.14 -14.57 -5.81
C LYS A 117 9.20 -13.69 -5.13
N ASN A 118 9.50 -12.55 -5.72
CA ASN A 118 10.33 -11.51 -5.10
C ASN A 118 9.45 -10.43 -4.47
N ALA A 119 9.86 -9.93 -3.33
CA ALA A 119 9.26 -8.77 -2.69
C ALA A 119 10.32 -7.69 -2.50
N TYR A 120 10.01 -6.49 -2.94
CA TYR A 120 10.93 -5.35 -2.94
C TYR A 120 10.51 -4.34 -1.88
N CYS A 121 11.48 -3.86 -1.10
CA CYS A 121 11.21 -2.90 -0.03
C CYS A 121 12.36 -1.91 0.13
N SER A 122 12.07 -0.63 -0.09
CA SER A 122 12.96 0.47 0.31
C SER A 122 12.79 0.76 1.80
N ILE A 123 13.91 0.78 2.53
CA ILE A 123 13.92 1.00 3.98
C ILE A 123 13.52 2.45 4.29
N SER A 124 12.56 2.62 5.21
CA SER A 124 12.10 3.92 5.67
C SER A 124 11.50 3.82 7.07
N LYS A 125 11.05 4.95 7.63
CA LYS A 125 10.26 4.96 8.88
C LYS A 125 8.94 4.20 8.77
N ARG A 126 8.43 3.96 7.54
CA ARG A 126 7.19 3.24 7.25
C ARG A 126 7.42 1.81 6.75
N SER A 127 8.69 1.37 6.74
CA SER A 127 9.11 0.07 6.17
C SER A 127 10.20 -0.53 7.05
N ASN A 128 9.79 -1.20 8.14
CA ASN A 128 10.71 -1.88 9.06
C ASN A 128 11.25 -3.15 8.43
N ILE A 129 12.57 -3.31 8.42
CA ILE A 129 13.28 -4.41 7.75
C ILE A 129 12.96 -5.79 8.34
N ASP A 130 12.86 -5.90 9.67
CA ASP A 130 12.63 -7.19 10.32
C ASP A 130 11.20 -7.66 10.07
N LEU A 131 10.25 -6.72 10.12
CA LEU A 131 8.86 -7.01 9.82
C LEU A 131 8.65 -7.34 8.33
N PHE A 132 9.39 -6.68 7.44
CA PHE A 132 9.37 -7.03 6.01
C PHE A 132 9.94 -8.44 5.77
N LYS A 133 11.06 -8.80 6.40
CA LYS A 133 11.60 -10.17 6.31
C LYS A 133 10.62 -11.21 6.84
N LYS A 134 9.95 -10.89 7.96
CA LYS A 134 8.89 -11.74 8.51
C LYS A 134 7.73 -11.92 7.53
N PHE A 135 7.25 -10.84 6.92
CA PHE A 135 6.24 -10.89 5.87
C PHE A 135 6.67 -11.81 4.71
N CYS A 136 7.91 -11.65 4.23
CA CYS A 136 8.44 -12.49 3.15
C CYS A 136 8.46 -13.98 3.52
N LEU A 137 8.91 -14.31 4.74
CA LEU A 137 8.88 -15.68 5.24
C LEU A 137 7.46 -16.24 5.33
N ASP A 138 6.53 -15.48 5.91
CA ASP A 138 5.15 -15.90 6.11
C ASP A 138 4.40 -16.09 4.77
N MET A 139 4.76 -15.33 3.73
CA MET A 139 4.06 -15.31 2.44
C MET A 139 4.82 -16.01 1.31
N GLY A 140 5.99 -16.58 1.58
CA GLY A 140 6.81 -17.31 0.61
C GLY A 140 7.41 -16.42 -0.48
N TYR A 141 7.93 -15.26 -0.10
CA TYR A 141 8.66 -14.34 -0.97
C TYR A 141 10.15 -14.29 -0.62
N VAL A 142 10.98 -14.04 -1.63
CA VAL A 142 12.39 -13.69 -1.45
C VAL A 142 12.47 -12.17 -1.23
N PRO A 143 13.06 -11.69 -0.11
CA PRO A 143 13.16 -10.27 0.16
C PRO A 143 14.28 -9.63 -0.65
N VAL A 144 13.98 -8.55 -1.36
CA VAL A 144 14.94 -7.64 -1.99
C VAL A 144 14.85 -6.30 -1.27
N ILE A 145 15.90 -5.97 -0.53
CA ILE A 145 15.94 -4.82 0.38
C ILE A 145 16.96 -3.83 -0.14
N PHE A 146 16.59 -2.56 -0.17
CA PHE A 146 17.49 -1.49 -0.61
C PHE A 146 17.16 -0.16 0.09
N ASN A 147 18.08 0.79 -0.03
CA ASN A 147 17.91 2.15 0.42
C ASN A 147 17.66 3.07 -0.78
N SER A 148 16.69 3.95 -0.66
CA SER A 148 16.45 4.95 -1.70
C SER A 148 16.25 6.35 -1.12
N THR A 149 16.76 7.36 -1.81
CA THR A 149 16.59 8.75 -1.43
C THR A 149 16.28 9.62 -2.64
N TYR A 150 15.52 10.67 -2.40
CA TYR A 150 15.31 11.76 -3.35
C TYR A 150 15.53 13.09 -2.64
N GLN A 151 16.38 13.96 -3.21
CA GLN A 151 16.80 15.21 -2.58
C GLN A 151 17.29 15.02 -1.12
N SER A 152 18.14 14.02 -0.90
CA SER A 152 18.71 13.66 0.41
C SER A 152 17.68 13.23 1.48
N LYS A 153 16.45 12.94 1.09
CA LYS A 153 15.41 12.41 1.99
C LYS A 153 15.08 10.97 1.60
N PRO A 154 14.95 10.05 2.57
CA PRO A 154 14.49 8.70 2.29
C PRO A 154 13.13 8.70 1.59
N ILE A 155 12.98 7.88 0.56
CA ILE A 155 11.68 7.63 -0.06
C ILE A 155 10.86 6.78 0.92
N TYR A 156 9.70 7.28 1.31
CA TYR A 156 8.91 6.71 2.40
C TYR A 156 8.17 5.42 2.03
N HIS A 157 7.84 5.23 0.75
CA HIS A 157 7.18 4.05 0.21
C HIS A 157 7.85 3.56 -1.08
N THR A 158 8.00 2.25 -1.23
CA THR A 158 8.63 1.63 -2.40
C THR A 158 7.83 1.87 -3.68
N ASN A 159 6.50 1.85 -3.61
CA ASN A 159 5.62 2.05 -4.75
C ASN A 159 5.66 3.46 -5.36
N VAL A 160 6.26 4.43 -4.67
CA VAL A 160 6.48 5.79 -5.20
C VAL A 160 7.52 5.78 -6.32
N MET A 161 8.47 4.85 -6.27
CA MET A 161 9.60 4.79 -7.18
C MET A 161 9.69 3.51 -8.02
N MET A 162 8.81 2.54 -7.77
CA MET A 162 8.87 1.22 -8.41
C MET A 162 7.49 0.66 -8.69
N SER A 163 7.32 0.01 -9.84
CA SER A 163 6.12 -0.74 -10.20
C SER A 163 6.52 -1.97 -11.02
N ILE A 164 5.85 -3.10 -10.80
CA ILE A 164 6.07 -4.35 -11.51
C ILE A 164 4.81 -4.72 -12.27
N CYS A 165 4.97 -4.98 -13.56
CA CYS A 165 3.96 -5.49 -14.47
C CYS A 165 4.29 -6.93 -14.88
N ASN A 166 3.42 -7.57 -15.68
CA ASN A 166 3.61 -8.97 -16.07
C ASN A 166 4.89 -9.23 -16.87
N ASN A 167 5.32 -8.28 -17.69
CA ASN A 167 6.42 -8.45 -18.65
C ASN A 167 7.51 -7.39 -18.54
N PHE A 168 7.35 -6.40 -17.68
CA PHE A 168 8.32 -5.34 -17.45
C PHE A 168 8.17 -4.75 -16.05
N SER A 169 9.18 -4.03 -15.62
CA SER A 169 9.14 -3.21 -14.41
C SER A 169 9.57 -1.78 -14.73
N ILE A 170 9.08 -0.84 -13.94
CA ILE A 170 9.50 0.57 -13.98
C ILE A 170 10.11 0.87 -12.62
N ILE A 171 11.32 1.40 -12.62
CA ILE A 171 12.04 1.76 -11.40
C ILE A 171 12.88 3.02 -11.60
N CYS A 172 12.91 3.89 -10.59
CA CYS A 172 13.82 5.03 -10.53
C CYS A 172 15.16 4.59 -9.93
N LEU A 173 16.08 4.06 -10.76
CA LEU A 173 17.39 3.59 -10.30
C LEU A 173 18.27 4.70 -9.75
N ASP A 174 18.11 5.93 -10.21
CA ASP A 174 18.88 7.09 -9.72
C ASP A 174 18.59 7.41 -8.24
N CYS A 175 17.47 6.94 -7.71
CA CYS A 175 17.12 7.07 -6.29
C CYS A 175 17.86 6.07 -5.39
N ILE A 176 18.52 5.04 -5.96
CA ILE A 176 19.27 4.01 -5.25
C ILE A 176 20.74 4.27 -5.47
N HIS A 177 21.46 4.74 -4.45
CA HIS A 177 22.84 5.18 -4.61
C HIS A 177 23.86 4.07 -4.49
N ASP A 178 23.55 3.01 -3.74
CA ASP A 178 24.42 1.84 -3.62
C ASP A 178 24.39 1.01 -4.91
N LYS A 179 25.57 0.73 -5.46
CA LYS A 179 25.72 0.00 -6.72
C LYS A 179 25.29 -1.46 -6.57
N GLN A 180 25.64 -2.10 -5.44
CA GLN A 180 25.30 -3.50 -5.20
C GLN A 180 23.80 -3.66 -5.00
N GLU A 181 23.15 -2.72 -4.30
CA GLU A 181 21.69 -2.74 -4.15
C GLU A 181 21.01 -2.59 -5.53
N ARG A 182 21.52 -1.73 -6.42
CA ARG A 182 21.00 -1.60 -7.79
C ARG A 182 21.16 -2.87 -8.64
N GLU A 183 22.27 -3.58 -8.50
CA GLU A 183 22.52 -4.83 -9.22
C GLU A 183 21.67 -5.99 -8.73
N ASN A 184 21.16 -5.93 -7.50
CA ASN A 184 20.31 -6.95 -6.89
C ASN A 184 18.81 -6.79 -7.21
N ILE A 185 18.42 -5.72 -7.87
CA ILE A 185 17.05 -5.40 -8.25
C ILE A 185 16.78 -5.82 -9.70
#